data_7bf36037c8abb46173758d575d186fd8
#
_entry.id   7bf36037c8abb46173758d575d186fd8
#
_cell.length_a   1.000
_cell.length_b   1.000
_cell.length_c   1.000
_cell.angle_alpha   90.00
_cell.angle_beta   90.00
_cell.angle_gamma   90.00
#
_symmetry.space_group_name_H-M   'P 1'
#
loop_
_entity.id
_entity.type
_entity.pdbx_description
1 polymer ?
#
loop_
_entity_poly.entity_id
_entity_poly.type
_entity_poly.pdbx_seq_one_letter_code
_entity_poly.pdbx_strand_id
1 'polypeptide(L)'
;MTALLINRVRGGFYMDSVGLMRFSRTIVDLDGIKDAALMMGTPANKEIMANAGLLDKDGETAEPGDLIIGVRATDGTAMDGALAEIDRLLDQPTGARTQGTAWRPRTVRAAIQANPAANFALISVPGDFAAGEARKALRRGLHVMVFSDNVPVEQEIALKREARDLGLLMMGPDCGTAIINGLPIAFANKVTRGNI
;
A
#
# COMPACT_ATOMS: atom_id res chain seq x y z
N MET A 1 -1.30 30.17 -19.28
CA MET A 1 -0.34 30.05 -18.16
C MET A 1 0.19 28.61 -18.15
N THR A 2 1.49 28.42 -18.28
CA THR A 2 2.10 27.10 -18.31
C THR A 2 2.09 26.54 -16.89
N ALA A 3 1.47 25.39 -16.69
CA ALA A 3 1.46 24.72 -15.39
C ALA A 3 2.89 24.27 -15.04
N LEU A 4 3.28 24.43 -13.78
CA LEU A 4 4.55 23.96 -13.25
C LEU A 4 4.43 22.47 -12.93
N LEU A 5 5.41 21.68 -13.36
CA LEU A 5 5.57 20.27 -12.97
C LEU A 5 6.86 20.13 -12.18
N ILE A 6 6.81 19.45 -11.05
CA ILE A 6 7.98 19.08 -10.26
C ILE A 6 7.86 17.62 -9.85
N ASN A 7 8.96 16.87 -9.96
CA ASN A 7 9.13 15.61 -9.27
C ASN A 7 10.13 15.78 -8.12
N ARG A 8 9.81 15.15 -7.00
CA ARG A 8 10.71 14.96 -5.87
C ARG A 8 10.86 13.47 -5.61
N VAL A 9 12.08 12.99 -5.47
CA VAL A 9 12.38 11.60 -5.15
C VAL A 9 12.76 11.49 -3.69
N ARG A 10 12.11 10.58 -2.94
CA ARG A 10 12.45 10.26 -1.55
C ARG A 10 12.99 8.84 -1.48
N GLY A 11 14.30 8.72 -1.32
CA GLY A 11 14.99 7.43 -1.29
C GLY A 11 14.67 6.61 -0.05
N GLY A 12 14.57 5.29 -0.24
CA GLY A 12 14.36 4.35 0.86
C GLY A 12 13.05 4.50 1.60
N PHE A 13 12.03 5.07 0.98
CA PHE A 13 10.70 5.27 1.55
C PHE A 13 9.72 4.25 0.97
N TYR A 14 9.05 3.49 1.85
CA TYR A 14 8.02 2.55 1.43
C TYR A 14 6.66 2.88 2.07
N MET A 15 5.65 2.92 1.24
CA MET A 15 4.25 2.95 1.64
C MET A 15 3.43 2.11 0.66
N ASP A 16 2.38 1.46 1.17
CA ASP A 16 1.48 0.71 0.30
C ASP A 16 0.73 1.63 -0.69
N SER A 17 0.31 1.07 -1.81
CA SER A 17 -0.32 1.81 -2.90
C SER A 17 -1.62 2.52 -2.48
N VAL A 18 -2.35 1.97 -1.50
CA VAL A 18 -3.58 2.60 -0.99
C VAL A 18 -3.26 3.87 -0.24
N GLY A 19 -2.25 3.81 0.64
CA GLY A 19 -1.75 4.97 1.37
C GLY A 19 -1.29 6.07 0.41
N LEU A 20 -0.51 5.70 -0.61
CA LEU A 20 -0.03 6.63 -1.63
C LEU A 20 -1.17 7.25 -2.45
N MET A 21 -2.15 6.46 -2.89
CA MET A 21 -3.33 6.97 -3.60
C MET A 21 -4.15 7.93 -2.75
N ARG A 22 -4.32 7.65 -1.45
CA ARG A 22 -5.03 8.57 -0.54
C ARG A 22 -4.29 9.89 -0.39
N PHE A 23 -2.96 9.86 -0.26
CA PHE A 23 -2.17 11.09 -0.20
C PHE A 23 -2.23 11.85 -1.51
N SER A 24 -2.08 11.18 -2.66
CA SER A 24 -2.24 11.81 -3.98
C SER A 24 -3.58 12.55 -4.08
N ARG A 25 -4.67 11.91 -3.67
CA ARG A 25 -6.00 12.53 -3.67
C ARG A 25 -6.08 13.75 -2.76
N THR A 26 -5.53 13.67 -1.55
CA THR A 26 -5.49 14.82 -0.63
C THR A 26 -4.75 16.01 -1.23
N ILE A 27 -3.67 15.76 -1.98
CA ILE A 27 -2.90 16.82 -2.62
C ILE A 27 -3.63 17.41 -3.82
N VAL A 28 -4.31 16.58 -4.63
CA VAL A 28 -5.11 17.08 -5.77
C VAL A 28 -6.25 18.00 -5.31
N ASP A 29 -6.80 17.77 -4.13
CA ASP A 29 -7.87 18.59 -3.56
C ASP A 29 -7.40 19.97 -3.04
N LEU A 30 -6.09 20.29 -3.08
CA LEU A 30 -5.56 21.60 -2.69
C LEU A 30 -5.75 22.64 -3.78
N ASP A 31 -5.99 23.88 -3.36
CA ASP A 31 -6.16 25.01 -4.27
C ASP A 31 -4.92 25.21 -5.17
N GLY A 32 -5.13 25.38 -6.48
CA GLY A 32 -4.08 25.59 -7.46
C GLY A 32 -3.32 24.34 -7.89
N ILE A 33 -3.67 23.16 -7.39
CA ILE A 33 -3.13 21.89 -7.88
C ILE A 33 -4.00 21.36 -9.01
N LYS A 34 -3.35 21.02 -10.13
CA LYS A 34 -4.03 20.47 -11.31
C LYS A 34 -4.03 18.95 -11.29
N ASP A 35 -2.94 18.37 -10.80
CA ASP A 35 -2.77 16.92 -10.71
C ASP A 35 -1.61 16.57 -9.77
N ALA A 36 -1.69 15.41 -9.13
CA ALA A 36 -0.61 14.90 -8.28
C ALA A 36 -0.63 13.38 -8.21
N ALA A 37 0.55 12.77 -8.21
CA ALA A 37 0.71 11.34 -8.00
C ALA A 37 1.90 11.05 -7.08
N LEU A 38 1.69 10.19 -6.11
CA LEU A 38 2.72 9.62 -5.27
C LEU A 38 2.81 8.12 -5.60
N MET A 39 3.93 7.68 -6.14
CA MET A 39 4.12 6.29 -6.59
C MET A 39 5.53 5.79 -6.30
N MET A 40 5.67 4.49 -6.02
CA MET A 40 6.98 3.86 -5.93
C MET A 40 7.68 3.87 -7.31
N GLY A 41 9.01 4.02 -7.34
CA GLY A 41 9.83 4.19 -8.55
C GLY A 41 9.98 2.95 -9.43
N THR A 42 8.99 2.05 -9.45
CA THR A 42 9.01 0.87 -10.31
C THR A 42 8.84 1.26 -11.79
N PRO A 43 9.36 0.47 -12.75
CA PRO A 43 9.21 0.75 -14.18
C PRO A 43 7.75 0.96 -14.60
N ALA A 44 6.83 0.13 -14.12
CA ALA A 44 5.41 0.24 -14.43
C ALA A 44 4.79 1.55 -13.90
N ASN A 45 5.13 1.96 -12.69
CA ASN A 45 4.65 3.22 -12.11
C ASN A 45 5.22 4.45 -12.83
N LYS A 46 6.48 4.40 -13.25
CA LYS A 46 7.07 5.47 -14.07
C LYS A 46 6.34 5.61 -15.41
N GLU A 47 5.99 4.51 -16.06
CA GLU A 47 5.21 4.52 -17.30
C GLU A 47 3.82 5.15 -17.07
N ILE A 48 3.14 4.80 -15.98
CA ILE A 48 1.84 5.41 -15.60
C ILE A 48 2.00 6.92 -15.40
N MET A 49 3.02 7.35 -14.65
CA MET A 49 3.27 8.78 -14.39
C MET A 49 3.65 9.53 -15.67
N ALA A 50 4.44 8.93 -16.57
CA ALA A 50 4.79 9.50 -17.84
C ALA A 50 3.56 9.70 -18.74
N ASN A 51 2.69 8.68 -18.83
CA ASN A 51 1.44 8.73 -19.59
C ASN A 51 0.47 9.81 -19.04
N ALA A 52 0.48 10.04 -17.72
CA ALA A 52 -0.26 11.12 -17.09
C ALA A 52 0.41 12.50 -17.23
N GLY A 53 1.63 12.55 -17.80
CA GLY A 53 2.45 13.75 -17.90
C GLY A 53 2.89 14.29 -16.54
N LEU A 54 3.07 13.43 -15.55
CA LEU A 54 3.50 13.73 -14.18
C LEU A 54 4.92 13.26 -13.87
N LEU A 55 5.66 12.76 -14.87
CA LEU A 55 7.05 12.34 -14.73
C LEU A 55 7.96 13.36 -15.40
N ASP A 56 8.98 13.82 -14.69
CA ASP A 56 10.08 14.63 -15.22
C ASP A 56 11.42 13.88 -15.09
N LYS A 57 12.52 14.55 -15.45
CA LYS A 57 13.88 13.97 -15.44
C LYS A 57 14.30 13.48 -14.06
N ASP A 58 13.89 14.16 -12.98
CA ASP A 58 14.26 13.77 -11.62
C ASP A 58 13.52 12.49 -11.22
N GLY A 59 12.22 12.39 -11.56
CA GLY A 59 11.43 11.17 -11.35
C GLY A 59 11.94 9.98 -12.16
N GLU A 60 12.48 10.19 -13.36
CA GLU A 60 13.06 9.12 -14.17
C GLU A 60 14.24 8.42 -13.51
N THR A 61 14.99 9.13 -12.64
CA THR A 61 16.19 8.58 -11.97
C THR A 61 15.85 7.71 -10.76
N ALA A 62 14.62 7.74 -10.25
CA ALA A 62 14.21 7.00 -9.06
C ALA A 62 14.37 5.48 -9.22
N GLU A 63 14.83 4.82 -8.18
CA GLU A 63 14.91 3.36 -8.10
C GLU A 63 13.59 2.75 -7.63
N PRO A 64 13.34 1.44 -7.83
CA PRO A 64 12.09 0.79 -7.42
C PRO A 64 11.74 0.92 -5.93
N GLY A 65 12.75 1.11 -5.07
CA GLY A 65 12.60 1.33 -3.63
C GLY A 65 12.38 2.78 -3.22
N ASP A 66 12.34 3.72 -4.17
CA ASP A 66 12.16 5.13 -3.91
C ASP A 66 10.72 5.55 -4.13
N LEU A 67 10.27 6.58 -3.43
CA LEU A 67 9.00 7.24 -3.67
C LEU A 67 9.18 8.40 -4.65
N ILE A 68 8.43 8.40 -5.75
CA ILE A 68 8.31 9.53 -6.67
C ILE A 68 7.08 10.35 -6.27
N ILE A 69 7.26 11.63 -6.10
CA ILE A 69 6.23 12.63 -5.81
C ILE A 69 6.13 13.53 -7.03
N GLY A 70 5.10 13.36 -7.85
CA GLY A 70 4.83 14.22 -9.00
C GLY A 70 3.68 15.19 -8.70
N VAL A 71 3.92 16.49 -8.87
CA VAL A 71 2.90 17.52 -8.65
C VAL A 71 2.88 18.49 -9.83
N ARG A 72 1.67 18.78 -10.31
CA ARG A 72 1.42 19.80 -11.33
C ARG A 72 0.55 20.91 -10.73
N ALA A 73 1.10 22.11 -10.65
CA ALA A 73 0.44 23.27 -10.04
C ALA A 73 0.26 24.44 -11.04
N THR A 74 -0.63 25.36 -10.72
CA THR A 74 -0.87 26.59 -11.49
C THR A 74 0.27 27.57 -11.37
N ASP A 75 0.92 27.63 -10.20
CA ASP A 75 1.97 28.59 -9.85
C ASP A 75 2.88 28.05 -8.72
N GLY A 76 3.92 28.82 -8.40
CA GLY A 76 4.91 28.43 -7.39
C GLY A 76 4.34 28.38 -5.98
N THR A 77 3.42 29.27 -5.61
CA THR A 77 2.83 29.30 -4.27
C THR A 77 2.00 28.06 -4.01
N ALA A 78 1.19 27.63 -4.97
CA ALA A 78 0.42 26.38 -4.90
C ALA A 78 1.36 25.17 -4.82
N MET A 79 2.47 25.19 -5.59
CA MET A 79 3.48 24.13 -5.55
C MET A 79 4.14 24.00 -4.17
N ASP A 80 4.59 25.12 -3.59
CA ASP A 80 5.22 25.14 -2.27
C ASP A 80 4.26 24.64 -1.18
N GLY A 81 2.99 25.07 -1.26
CA GLY A 81 1.94 24.60 -0.36
C GLY A 81 1.72 23.08 -0.45
N ALA A 82 1.65 22.56 -1.68
CA ALA A 82 1.49 21.12 -1.91
C ALA A 82 2.69 20.31 -1.38
N LEU A 83 3.91 20.77 -1.64
CA LEU A 83 5.12 20.10 -1.16
C LEU A 83 5.21 20.12 0.37
N ALA A 84 4.85 21.22 1.02
CA ALA A 84 4.79 21.30 2.47
C ALA A 84 3.76 20.33 3.07
N GLU A 85 2.57 20.23 2.46
CA GLU A 85 1.54 19.29 2.90
C GLU A 85 1.97 17.83 2.68
N ILE A 86 2.66 17.52 1.57
CA ILE A 86 3.22 16.19 1.32
C ILE A 86 4.24 15.83 2.40
N ASP A 87 5.17 16.73 2.72
CA ASP A 87 6.16 16.50 3.78
C ASP A 87 5.44 16.25 5.11
N ARG A 88 4.43 17.05 5.45
CA ARG A 88 3.61 16.86 6.65
C ARG A 88 2.92 15.50 6.68
N LEU A 89 2.36 15.03 5.55
CA LEU A 89 1.68 13.73 5.44
C LEU A 89 2.67 12.56 5.54
N LEU A 90 3.83 12.68 4.89
CA LEU A 90 4.85 11.62 4.87
C LEU A 90 5.63 11.52 6.19
N ASP A 91 5.81 12.64 6.90
CA ASP A 91 6.51 12.68 8.19
C ASP A 91 5.59 12.36 9.37
N GLN A 92 4.27 12.34 9.16
CA GLN A 92 3.36 11.79 10.16
C GLN A 92 3.65 10.29 10.34
N PRO A 93 3.86 9.81 11.57
CA PRO A 93 4.01 8.39 11.82
C PRO A 93 2.84 7.65 11.17
N THR A 94 3.13 6.74 10.24
CA THR A 94 2.13 5.95 9.54
C THR A 94 1.29 5.22 10.58
N GLY A 95 0.14 5.78 10.92
CA GLY A 95 -0.71 5.25 11.98
C GLY A 95 -1.24 6.24 13.01
N ALA A 96 -1.12 7.54 12.82
CA ALA A 96 -1.67 8.55 13.73
C ALA A 96 -3.19 8.76 13.55
N ARG A 97 -3.96 7.69 13.43
CA ARG A 97 -5.44 7.73 13.50
C ARG A 97 -6.04 6.69 14.44
N THR A 98 -5.41 6.52 15.58
CA THR A 98 -6.10 6.09 16.80
C THR A 98 -5.42 6.81 17.95
N GLN A 99 -6.13 7.76 18.55
CA GLN A 99 -5.78 8.34 19.84
C GLN A 99 -5.64 7.20 20.83
N GLY A 100 -4.41 6.96 21.27
CA GLY A 100 -4.07 5.97 22.28
C GLY A 100 -2.63 5.51 22.07
N THR A 101 -1.85 5.52 23.11
CA THR A 101 -0.53 4.89 23.24
C THR A 101 -0.61 3.36 23.10
N ALA A 102 -1.41 2.87 22.13
CA ALA A 102 -1.60 1.44 21.92
C ALA A 102 -0.29 0.84 21.41
N TRP A 103 0.29 -0.03 22.22
CA TRP A 103 1.40 -0.87 21.83
C TRP A 103 1.15 -1.55 20.50
N ARG A 104 2.06 -1.38 19.52
CA ARG A 104 1.95 -1.98 18.20
C ARG A 104 2.88 -3.18 18.10
N PRO A 105 2.34 -4.37 17.94
CA PRO A 105 3.15 -5.57 17.78
C PRO A 105 3.96 -5.49 16.47
N ARG A 106 5.26 -5.75 16.58
CA ARG A 106 6.18 -5.75 15.43
C ARG A 106 6.33 -7.11 14.74
N THR A 107 5.66 -8.14 15.24
CA THR A 107 5.71 -9.49 14.68
C THR A 107 4.33 -10.13 14.75
N VAL A 108 4.06 -11.09 13.84
CA VAL A 108 2.84 -11.90 13.87
C VAL A 108 2.63 -12.55 15.22
N ARG A 109 3.71 -13.09 15.84
CA ARG A 109 3.65 -13.68 17.18
C ARG A 109 3.15 -12.70 18.23
N ALA A 110 3.74 -11.50 18.27
CA ALA A 110 3.35 -10.48 19.23
C ALA A 110 1.92 -9.97 18.97
N ALA A 111 1.50 -9.90 17.71
CA ALA A 111 0.12 -9.52 17.34
C ALA A 111 -0.91 -10.52 17.85
N ILE A 112 -0.64 -11.82 17.70
CA ILE A 112 -1.53 -12.88 18.22
C ILE A 112 -1.56 -12.89 19.75
N GLN A 113 -0.44 -12.65 20.40
CA GLN A 113 -0.41 -12.52 21.87
C GLN A 113 -1.25 -11.35 22.37
N ALA A 114 -1.25 -10.23 21.62
CA ALA A 114 -2.06 -9.07 21.94
C ALA A 114 -3.55 -9.25 21.62
N ASN A 115 -3.86 -10.05 20.62
CA ASN A 115 -5.23 -10.39 20.21
C ASN A 115 -5.38 -11.89 19.95
N PRO A 116 -5.56 -12.69 21.00
CA PRO A 116 -5.69 -14.15 20.88
C PRO A 116 -6.94 -14.60 20.07
N ALA A 117 -7.92 -13.71 19.89
CA ALA A 117 -9.12 -13.99 19.09
C ALA A 117 -8.88 -13.79 17.57
N ALA A 118 -7.72 -13.28 17.17
CA ALA A 118 -7.40 -13.12 15.76
C ALA A 118 -7.33 -14.50 15.08
N ASN A 119 -8.03 -14.65 13.97
CA ASN A 119 -8.08 -15.86 13.15
C ASN A 119 -7.69 -15.61 11.69
N PHE A 120 -7.38 -14.35 11.34
CA PHE A 120 -7.09 -13.93 9.98
C PHE A 120 -5.91 -12.96 9.92
N ALA A 121 -5.05 -13.10 8.92
CA ALA A 121 -3.95 -12.20 8.64
C ALA A 121 -4.03 -11.67 7.21
N LEU A 122 -4.02 -10.35 7.05
CA LEU A 122 -3.84 -9.66 5.79
C LEU A 122 -2.36 -9.29 5.65
N ILE A 123 -1.70 -9.81 4.62
CA ILE A 123 -0.28 -9.60 4.34
C ILE A 123 -0.15 -8.56 3.22
N SER A 124 0.45 -7.42 3.54
CA SER A 124 0.73 -6.33 2.61
C SER A 124 2.14 -5.79 2.90
N VAL A 125 3.13 -6.53 2.42
CA VAL A 125 4.57 -6.22 2.53
C VAL A 125 5.22 -6.44 1.16
N PRO A 126 6.44 -5.95 0.88
CA PRO A 126 7.14 -6.27 -0.37
C PRO A 126 7.19 -7.77 -0.63
N GLY A 127 6.99 -8.19 -1.91
CA GLY A 127 6.82 -9.58 -2.31
C GLY A 127 7.88 -10.54 -1.78
N ASP A 128 9.13 -10.10 -1.71
CA ASP A 128 10.26 -10.87 -1.16
C ASP A 128 10.03 -11.34 0.29
N PHE A 129 9.26 -10.60 1.07
CA PHE A 129 8.95 -10.92 2.47
C PHE A 129 7.59 -11.58 2.65
N ALA A 130 6.69 -11.45 1.65
CA ALA A 130 5.28 -11.85 1.78
C ALA A 130 5.11 -13.33 2.10
N ALA A 131 5.86 -14.20 1.40
CA ALA A 131 5.79 -15.64 1.62
C ALA A 131 6.26 -16.04 3.03
N GLY A 132 7.29 -15.37 3.55
CA GLY A 132 7.78 -15.61 4.92
C GLY A 132 6.75 -15.21 5.98
N GLU A 133 6.09 -14.08 5.82
CA GLU A 133 5.06 -13.60 6.74
C GLU A 133 3.78 -14.46 6.66
N ALA A 134 3.35 -14.83 5.45
CA ALA A 134 2.22 -15.74 5.25
C ALA A 134 2.45 -17.09 5.95
N ARG A 135 3.62 -17.69 5.79
CA ARG A 135 3.98 -18.96 6.47
C ARG A 135 3.96 -18.83 7.98
N LYS A 136 4.46 -17.70 8.53
CA LYS A 136 4.42 -17.43 9.97
C LYS A 136 2.97 -17.35 10.49
N ALA A 137 2.06 -16.78 9.71
CA ALA A 137 0.64 -16.68 10.06
C ALA A 137 -0.06 -18.05 9.99
N LEU A 138 0.11 -18.80 8.88
CA LEU A 138 -0.45 -20.15 8.71
C LEU A 138 -0.04 -21.09 9.83
N ARG A 139 1.24 -21.14 10.18
CA ARG A 139 1.76 -22.01 11.28
C ARG A 139 1.26 -21.62 12.66
N ARG A 140 0.56 -20.50 12.78
CA ARG A 140 -0.10 -20.04 14.00
C ARG A 140 -1.62 -20.16 13.93
N GLY A 141 -2.14 -20.88 12.94
CA GLY A 141 -3.55 -21.16 12.81
C GLY A 141 -4.38 -20.02 12.23
N LEU A 142 -3.75 -19.02 11.60
CA LEU A 142 -4.48 -17.93 10.96
C LEU A 142 -4.81 -18.28 9.50
N HIS A 143 -6.02 -17.96 9.06
CA HIS A 143 -6.32 -17.81 7.65
C HIS A 143 -5.53 -16.63 7.08
N VAL A 144 -5.13 -16.70 5.82
CA VAL A 144 -4.24 -15.69 5.22
C VAL A 144 -4.81 -15.14 3.92
N MET A 145 -4.72 -13.85 3.75
CA MET A 145 -4.86 -13.17 2.48
C MET A 145 -3.56 -12.44 2.16
N VAL A 146 -2.92 -12.79 1.04
CA VAL A 146 -1.71 -12.12 0.56
C VAL A 146 -2.13 -11.09 -0.48
N PHE A 147 -2.13 -9.84 -0.06
CA PHE A 147 -2.37 -8.68 -0.93
C PHE A 147 -1.14 -8.39 -1.79
N SER A 148 0.05 -8.65 -1.25
CA SER A 148 1.35 -8.43 -1.92
C SER A 148 1.40 -9.15 -3.27
N ASP A 149 1.94 -8.48 -4.25
CA ASP A 149 2.34 -8.98 -5.56
C ASP A 149 3.81 -9.48 -5.55
N ASN A 150 4.33 -9.84 -6.73
CA ASN A 150 5.73 -10.26 -6.94
C ASN A 150 6.21 -11.41 -6.03
N VAL A 151 5.32 -12.32 -5.69
CA VAL A 151 5.66 -13.57 -4.99
C VAL A 151 5.89 -14.67 -6.02
N PRO A 152 7.05 -15.38 -6.01
CA PRO A 152 7.31 -16.47 -6.95
C PRO A 152 6.27 -17.58 -6.87
N VAL A 153 5.89 -18.12 -8.05
CA VAL A 153 4.84 -19.16 -8.17
C VAL A 153 5.16 -20.41 -7.33
N GLU A 154 6.42 -20.77 -7.22
CA GLU A 154 6.87 -21.92 -6.42
C GLU A 154 6.58 -21.70 -4.92
N GLN A 155 6.74 -20.47 -4.45
CA GLN A 155 6.42 -20.10 -3.07
C GLN A 155 4.91 -20.08 -2.84
N GLU A 156 4.13 -19.58 -3.78
CA GLU A 156 2.66 -19.62 -3.75
C GLU A 156 2.17 -21.07 -3.65
N ILE A 157 2.64 -21.95 -4.52
CA ILE A 157 2.28 -23.38 -4.52
C ILE A 157 2.59 -24.01 -3.16
N ALA A 158 3.79 -23.74 -2.62
CA ALA A 158 4.21 -24.29 -1.33
C ALA A 158 3.31 -23.82 -0.18
N LEU A 159 2.97 -22.52 -0.17
CA LEU A 159 2.11 -21.93 0.85
C LEU A 159 0.67 -22.45 0.77
N LYS A 160 0.11 -22.57 -0.43
CA LYS A 160 -1.24 -23.10 -0.63
C LYS A 160 -1.37 -24.57 -0.23
N ARG A 161 -0.32 -25.36 -0.46
CA ARG A 161 -0.23 -26.75 0.05
C ARG A 161 -0.18 -26.77 1.58
N GLU A 162 0.69 -25.96 2.19
CA GLU A 162 0.79 -25.85 3.65
C GLU A 162 -0.54 -25.38 4.26
N ALA A 163 -1.21 -24.39 3.68
CA ALA A 163 -2.53 -23.92 4.14
C ALA A 163 -3.59 -25.04 4.08
N ARG A 164 -3.66 -25.78 2.96
CA ARG A 164 -4.56 -26.92 2.79
C ARG A 164 -4.32 -27.99 3.85
N ASP A 165 -3.05 -28.35 4.08
CA ASP A 165 -2.67 -29.40 5.03
C ASP A 165 -2.98 -29.00 6.48
N LEU A 166 -3.02 -27.69 6.77
CA LEU A 166 -3.44 -27.11 8.05
C LEU A 166 -4.95 -26.87 8.15
N GLY A 167 -5.73 -27.08 7.09
CA GLY A 167 -7.16 -26.78 7.06
C GLY A 167 -7.49 -25.28 7.07
N LEU A 168 -6.56 -24.45 6.58
CA LEU A 168 -6.68 -22.99 6.57
C LEU A 168 -6.94 -22.46 5.16
N LEU A 169 -7.63 -21.30 5.09
CA LEU A 169 -7.79 -20.56 3.85
C LEU A 169 -6.52 -19.76 3.54
N MET A 170 -6.15 -19.76 2.27
CA MET A 170 -5.13 -18.84 1.73
C MET A 170 -5.60 -18.27 0.41
N MET A 171 -5.68 -16.94 0.34
CA MET A 171 -6.00 -16.16 -0.86
C MET A 171 -4.77 -15.38 -1.31
N GLY A 172 -4.61 -15.21 -2.61
CA GLY A 172 -3.44 -14.56 -3.19
C GLY A 172 -2.25 -15.52 -3.33
N PRO A 173 -1.08 -14.97 -3.73
CA PRO A 173 -0.70 -13.55 -3.84
C PRO A 173 -1.55 -12.70 -4.79
N ASP A 174 -1.29 -11.39 -4.82
CA ASP A 174 -1.99 -10.41 -5.66
C ASP A 174 -3.52 -10.44 -5.48
N CYS A 175 -3.98 -10.72 -4.28
CA CYS A 175 -5.40 -10.75 -3.94
C CYS A 175 -5.83 -9.40 -3.37
N GLY A 176 -6.40 -8.53 -4.23
CA GLY A 176 -6.80 -7.16 -3.87
C GLY A 176 -8.13 -7.06 -3.14
N THR A 177 -9.04 -8.04 -3.28
CA THR A 177 -10.40 -7.97 -2.73
C THR A 177 -10.90 -9.32 -2.27
N ALA A 178 -11.59 -9.34 -1.14
CA ALA A 178 -12.33 -10.51 -0.68
C ALA A 178 -13.55 -10.09 0.13
N ILE A 179 -14.58 -10.92 0.15
CA ILE A 179 -15.70 -10.78 1.08
C ILE A 179 -15.81 -12.11 1.83
N ILE A 180 -15.57 -12.09 3.13
CA ILE A 180 -15.60 -13.28 3.98
C ILE A 180 -16.70 -13.09 5.03
N ASN A 181 -17.67 -13.99 5.05
CA ASN A 181 -18.82 -13.92 5.96
C ASN A 181 -19.54 -12.55 5.93
N GLY A 182 -19.60 -11.91 4.75
CA GLY A 182 -20.21 -10.59 4.57
C GLY A 182 -19.32 -9.40 4.99
N LEU A 183 -18.09 -9.65 5.42
CA LEU A 183 -17.12 -8.60 5.74
C LEU A 183 -16.26 -8.30 4.49
N PRO A 184 -16.29 -7.05 3.99
CA PRO A 184 -15.39 -6.64 2.92
C PRO A 184 -13.97 -6.47 3.46
N ILE A 185 -12.99 -7.04 2.74
CA ILE A 185 -11.57 -7.03 3.11
C ILE A 185 -10.78 -6.38 1.98
N ALA A 186 -9.73 -5.67 2.33
CA ALA A 186 -8.85 -4.92 1.44
C ALA A 186 -9.64 -3.89 0.61
N PHE A 187 -9.66 -3.97 -0.72
CA PHE A 187 -10.36 -3.02 -1.59
C PHE A 187 -11.84 -3.37 -1.85
N ALA A 188 -12.36 -4.41 -1.21
CA ALA A 188 -13.75 -4.79 -1.41
C ALA A 188 -14.72 -3.71 -0.91
N ASN A 189 -15.69 -3.34 -1.74
CA ASN A 189 -16.78 -2.48 -1.32
C ASN A 189 -17.76 -3.23 -0.41
N LYS A 190 -18.40 -2.49 0.48
CA LYS A 190 -19.54 -3.03 1.24
C LYS A 190 -20.70 -3.26 0.27
N VAL A 191 -21.12 -4.51 0.15
CA VAL A 191 -22.28 -4.90 -0.66
C VAL A 191 -23.34 -5.54 0.23
N THR A 192 -24.60 -5.42 -0.18
CA THR A 192 -25.70 -6.15 0.48
C THR A 192 -25.58 -7.63 0.14
N ARG A 193 -25.92 -8.49 1.11
CA ARG A 193 -25.92 -9.94 0.91
C ARG A 193 -26.95 -10.29 -0.16
N GLY A 194 -26.53 -11.02 -1.20
CA GLY A 194 -27.42 -11.56 -2.22
C GLY A 194 -28.14 -12.82 -1.77
N ASN A 195 -29.03 -13.29 -2.63
CA ASN A 195 -29.83 -14.51 -2.42
C ASN A 195 -29.25 -15.73 -3.13
N ILE A 196 -28.03 -15.60 -3.64
CA ILE A 196 -27.33 -16.68 -4.38
C ILE A 196 -26.32 -17.31 -3.45
#